data_c51fe68a63572c9c5cd752720a2071cf
#
_entry.id   c51fe68a63572c9c5cd752720a2071cf
#
_cell.length_a   1.000
_cell.length_b   1.000
_cell.length_c   1.000
_cell.angle_alpha   90.00
_cell.angle_beta   90.00
_cell.angle_gamma   90.00
#
_symmetry.space_group_name_H-M   'P 1'
#
loop_
_entity.id
_entity.type
_entity.pdbx_description
1 polymer ?
#
loop_
_entity_poly.entity_id
_entity_poly.type
_entity_poly.pdbx_seq_one_letter_code
_entity_poly.pdbx_strand_id
1 'polypeptide(L)'
;MFYALISSLPHIELDKELPLTVKTFRDLCADQISKTQLYLLDALLNGEVSCGSTHSFANRWFNAEIQLKNAVARQRAQIRGVDVKPFMRSHDHFIGFLESRVQEAFSAEDPAELERILDQTRWELAEDFIGEDTYGFAKLAAYAVQLRIATRWNRMNNETGRMNLEKTITQNTESEAAAVS
;
A
#
# COMPACT_ATOMS: atom_id res chain seq x y z
N MET A 1 -23.36 6.63 -7.97
CA MET A 1 -23.31 6.17 -6.57
C MET A 1 -23.31 4.66 -6.54
N PHE A 2 -22.44 4.03 -5.75
CA PHE A 2 -22.22 2.57 -5.71
C PHE A 2 -22.61 1.99 -4.34
N TYR A 3 -23.77 2.42 -3.80
CA TYR A 3 -24.19 2.11 -2.44
C TYR A 3 -24.18 0.59 -2.15
N ALA A 4 -24.85 -0.21 -3.00
CA ALA A 4 -24.95 -1.66 -2.79
C ALA A 4 -23.57 -2.34 -2.81
N LEU A 5 -22.70 -1.97 -3.78
CA LEU A 5 -21.35 -2.51 -3.89
C LEU A 5 -20.53 -2.15 -2.65
N ILE A 6 -20.48 -0.86 -2.28
CA ILE A 6 -19.66 -0.39 -1.15
C ILE A 6 -20.11 -1.02 0.17
N SER A 7 -21.44 -1.14 0.38
CA SER A 7 -21.99 -1.78 1.59
C SER A 7 -21.75 -3.29 1.65
N SER A 8 -21.46 -3.93 0.54
CA SER A 8 -21.13 -5.37 0.46
C SER A 8 -19.64 -5.65 0.62
N LEU A 9 -18.78 -4.64 0.51
CA LEU A 9 -17.33 -4.84 0.67
C LEU A 9 -16.99 -5.14 2.13
N PRO A 10 -16.24 -6.20 2.39
CA PRO A 10 -15.80 -6.52 3.74
C PRO A 10 -14.78 -5.51 4.24
N HIS A 11 -14.71 -5.35 5.55
CA HIS A 11 -13.68 -4.52 6.18
C HIS A 11 -12.29 -5.15 6.00
N ILE A 12 -11.29 -4.31 5.67
CA ILE A 12 -9.89 -4.71 5.52
C ILE A 12 -9.10 -4.14 6.69
N GLU A 13 -8.23 -4.96 7.25
CA GLU A 13 -7.24 -4.57 8.25
C GLU A 13 -5.84 -4.97 7.76
N LEU A 14 -4.83 -4.13 8.10
CA LEU A 14 -3.48 -4.28 7.55
C LEU A 14 -2.83 -5.62 7.89
N ASP A 15 -3.04 -6.12 9.10
CA ASP A 15 -2.35 -7.29 9.67
C ASP A 15 -3.23 -8.53 9.77
N LYS A 16 -4.41 -8.53 9.15
CA LYS A 16 -5.34 -9.66 9.18
C LYS A 16 -5.42 -10.37 7.84
N GLU A 17 -5.94 -11.59 7.89
CA GLU A 17 -6.24 -12.36 6.68
C GLU A 17 -7.21 -11.59 5.79
N LEU A 18 -6.93 -11.61 4.49
CA LEU A 18 -7.71 -10.85 3.52
C LEU A 18 -9.06 -11.53 3.28
N PRO A 19 -10.17 -10.79 3.44
CA PRO A 19 -11.51 -11.35 3.22
C PRO A 19 -11.85 -11.55 1.75
N LEU A 20 -11.10 -10.90 0.83
CA LEU A 20 -11.24 -11.07 -0.62
C LEU A 20 -9.91 -10.79 -1.35
N THR A 21 -9.79 -11.33 -2.56
CA THR A 21 -8.62 -11.09 -3.41
C THR A 21 -8.75 -9.81 -4.23
N VAL A 22 -7.61 -9.27 -4.69
CA VAL A 22 -7.56 -8.15 -5.66
C VAL A 22 -8.41 -8.46 -6.90
N LYS A 23 -8.31 -9.70 -7.42
CA LYS A 23 -9.09 -10.13 -8.59
C LYS A 23 -10.58 -10.10 -8.31
N THR A 24 -11.03 -10.67 -7.20
CA THR A 24 -12.45 -10.67 -6.82
C THR A 24 -13.01 -9.25 -6.69
N PHE A 25 -12.28 -8.36 -6.02
CA PHE A 25 -12.67 -6.96 -5.87
C PHE A 25 -12.79 -6.26 -7.23
N ARG A 26 -11.78 -6.45 -8.10
CA ARG A 26 -11.78 -5.87 -9.45
C ARG A 26 -12.97 -6.35 -10.27
N ASP A 27 -13.27 -7.66 -10.25
CA ASP A 27 -14.38 -8.25 -10.99
C ASP A 27 -15.74 -7.69 -10.48
N LEU A 28 -15.93 -7.56 -9.16
CA LEU A 28 -17.11 -6.92 -8.55
C LEU A 28 -17.29 -5.47 -9.01
N CYS A 29 -16.22 -4.72 -9.17
CA CYS A 29 -16.26 -3.33 -9.62
C CYS A 29 -16.55 -3.23 -11.13
N ALA A 30 -15.99 -4.14 -11.96
CA ALA A 30 -16.03 -4.04 -13.41
C ALA A 30 -17.45 -3.98 -13.98
N ASP A 31 -18.41 -4.65 -13.33
CA ASP A 31 -19.81 -4.69 -13.76
C ASP A 31 -20.58 -3.40 -13.39
N GLN A 32 -20.03 -2.56 -12.53
CA GLN A 32 -20.77 -1.42 -11.97
C GLN A 32 -20.14 -0.04 -12.25
N ILE A 33 -18.88 0.00 -12.65
CA ILE A 33 -18.18 1.25 -12.92
C ILE A 33 -17.91 1.44 -14.42
N SER A 34 -17.63 2.68 -14.83
CA SER A 34 -17.28 2.97 -16.23
C SER A 34 -15.89 2.43 -16.60
N LYS A 35 -15.64 2.25 -17.89
CA LYS A 35 -14.32 1.81 -18.40
C LYS A 35 -13.18 2.73 -17.95
N THR A 36 -13.42 4.04 -17.90
CA THR A 36 -12.42 5.02 -17.41
C THR A 36 -12.14 4.83 -15.93
N GLN A 37 -13.20 4.59 -15.11
CA GLN A 37 -13.02 4.31 -13.69
C GLN A 37 -12.34 2.96 -13.46
N LEU A 38 -12.65 1.95 -14.27
CA LEU A 38 -11.99 0.65 -14.19
C LEU A 38 -10.50 0.74 -14.52
N TYR A 39 -10.13 1.47 -15.57
CA TYR A 39 -8.73 1.76 -15.89
C TYR A 39 -7.99 2.43 -14.73
N LEU A 40 -8.64 3.43 -14.10
CA LEU A 40 -8.07 4.10 -12.92
C LEU A 40 -7.95 3.16 -11.71
N LEU A 41 -8.96 2.32 -11.50
CA LEU A 41 -8.93 1.31 -10.43
C LEU A 41 -7.77 0.33 -10.63
N ASP A 42 -7.56 -0.14 -11.86
CA ASP A 42 -6.45 -1.02 -12.22
C ASP A 42 -5.09 -0.35 -11.96
N ALA A 43 -4.93 0.93 -12.30
CA ALA A 43 -3.71 1.69 -12.00
C ALA A 43 -3.43 1.78 -10.49
N LEU A 44 -4.47 1.99 -9.65
CA LEU A 44 -4.34 2.04 -8.19
C LEU A 44 -3.98 0.66 -7.61
N LEU A 45 -4.61 -0.41 -8.10
CA LEU A 45 -4.33 -1.79 -7.70
C LEU A 45 -2.91 -2.23 -8.08
N ASN A 46 -2.40 -1.77 -9.22
CA ASN A 46 -1.03 -2.04 -9.68
C ASN A 46 0.03 -1.14 -9.01
N GLY A 47 -0.38 -0.12 -8.27
CA GLY A 47 0.54 0.82 -7.63
C GLY A 47 1.25 1.76 -8.60
N GLU A 48 0.61 2.07 -9.72
CA GLU A 48 1.09 3.05 -10.68
C GLU A 48 1.17 4.45 -10.04
N VAL A 49 2.06 5.29 -10.54
CA VAL A 49 2.32 6.63 -9.97
C VAL A 49 1.62 7.73 -10.76
N SER A 50 1.10 7.41 -11.93
CA SER A 50 0.39 8.34 -12.81
C SER A 50 -0.45 7.58 -13.82
N CYS A 51 -1.65 8.06 -14.11
CA CYS A 51 -2.48 7.51 -15.17
C CYS A 51 -3.20 8.61 -15.99
N GLY A 52 -2.81 9.89 -15.83
CA GLY A 52 -3.42 11.00 -16.56
C GLY A 52 -4.91 11.24 -16.24
N SER A 53 -5.36 10.83 -15.06
CA SER A 53 -6.76 10.95 -14.65
C SER A 53 -7.11 12.37 -14.23
N THR A 54 -8.31 12.81 -14.57
CA THR A 54 -8.92 14.05 -14.07
C THR A 54 -9.77 13.83 -12.81
N HIS A 55 -9.90 12.59 -12.33
CA HIS A 55 -10.68 12.29 -11.13
C HIS A 55 -10.00 12.86 -9.88
N SER A 56 -10.75 13.58 -9.04
CA SER A 56 -10.16 14.31 -7.91
C SER A 56 -9.40 13.43 -6.93
N PHE A 57 -9.93 12.27 -6.55
CA PHE A 57 -9.23 11.29 -5.72
C PHE A 57 -7.90 10.87 -6.35
N ALA A 58 -7.91 10.46 -7.63
CA ALA A 58 -6.72 9.98 -8.31
C ALA A 58 -5.65 11.05 -8.43
N ASN A 59 -6.03 12.26 -8.77
CA ASN A 59 -5.11 13.38 -8.88
C ASN A 59 -4.43 13.67 -7.52
N ARG A 60 -5.21 13.73 -6.44
CA ARG A 60 -4.67 13.92 -5.08
C ARG A 60 -3.77 12.74 -4.69
N TRP A 61 -4.20 11.51 -4.95
CA TRP A 61 -3.45 10.30 -4.64
C TRP A 61 -2.09 10.23 -5.34
N PHE A 62 -2.05 10.43 -6.66
CA PHE A 62 -0.80 10.36 -7.41
C PHE A 62 0.18 11.46 -7.03
N ASN A 63 -0.30 12.68 -6.79
CA ASN A 63 0.55 13.77 -6.30
C ASN A 63 1.11 13.47 -4.90
N ALA A 64 0.31 12.96 -3.97
CA ALA A 64 0.75 12.56 -2.65
C ALA A 64 1.78 11.41 -2.71
N GLU A 65 1.56 10.41 -3.56
CA GLU A 65 2.48 9.29 -3.74
C GLU A 65 3.83 9.75 -4.36
N ILE A 66 3.81 10.72 -5.27
CA ILE A 66 5.04 11.34 -5.81
C ILE A 66 5.76 12.12 -4.70
N GLN A 67 5.04 12.92 -3.92
CA GLN A 67 5.63 13.66 -2.79
C GLN A 67 6.26 12.71 -1.78
N LEU A 68 5.56 11.65 -1.39
CA LEU A 68 6.06 10.64 -0.46
C LEU A 68 7.35 9.98 -0.99
N LYS A 69 7.36 9.57 -2.25
CA LYS A 69 8.55 9.00 -2.90
C LYS A 69 9.70 10.00 -2.99
N ASN A 70 9.43 11.26 -3.25
CA ASN A 70 10.43 12.31 -3.22
C ASN A 70 11.02 12.50 -1.82
N ALA A 71 10.20 12.48 -0.76
CA ALA A 71 10.67 12.58 0.62
C ALA A 71 11.55 11.38 1.00
N VAL A 72 11.14 10.16 0.64
CA VAL A 72 11.95 8.94 0.82
C VAL A 72 13.27 9.03 0.04
N ALA A 73 13.24 9.52 -1.20
CA ALA A 73 14.45 9.69 -2.01
C ALA A 73 15.43 10.68 -1.36
N ARG A 74 14.93 11.79 -0.77
CA ARG A 74 15.77 12.75 -0.02
C ARG A 74 16.45 12.10 1.17
N GLN A 75 15.73 11.35 1.99
CA GLN A 75 16.29 10.66 3.16
C GLN A 75 17.38 9.63 2.73
N ARG A 76 17.08 8.83 1.70
CA ARG A 76 18.05 7.86 1.18
C ARG A 76 19.29 8.51 0.58
N ALA A 77 19.13 9.62 -0.14
CA ALA A 77 20.23 10.39 -0.72
C ALA A 77 21.11 11.01 0.37
N GLN A 78 20.52 11.56 1.43
CA GLN A 78 21.23 12.10 2.58
C GLN A 78 22.08 11.03 3.28
N ILE A 79 21.50 9.85 3.54
CA ILE A 79 22.22 8.73 4.17
C ILE A 79 23.40 8.27 3.30
N ARG A 80 23.24 8.27 1.97
CA ARG A 80 24.27 7.80 1.03
C ARG A 80 25.25 8.87 0.58
N GLY A 81 25.02 10.13 0.91
CA GLY A 81 25.86 11.27 0.48
C GLY A 81 25.81 11.53 -1.04
N VAL A 82 24.64 11.28 -1.69
CA VAL A 82 24.48 11.47 -3.15
C VAL A 82 23.50 12.59 -3.48
N ASP A 83 23.62 13.16 -4.70
CA ASP A 83 22.65 14.16 -5.17
C ASP A 83 21.28 13.51 -5.41
N VAL A 84 20.24 14.10 -4.84
CA VAL A 84 18.85 13.65 -4.96
C VAL A 84 18.17 14.15 -6.24
N LYS A 85 18.64 15.25 -6.84
CA LYS A 85 17.97 15.91 -7.96
C LYS A 85 17.54 15.00 -9.10
N PRO A 86 18.36 14.00 -9.55
CA PRO A 86 17.97 13.10 -10.64
C PRO A 86 16.76 12.22 -10.31
N PHE A 87 16.44 12.04 -9.04
CA PHE A 87 15.37 11.14 -8.56
C PHE A 87 14.07 11.86 -8.21
N MET A 88 14.10 13.21 -8.24
CA MET A 88 12.93 14.03 -7.90
C MET A 88 11.95 14.12 -9.08
N ARG A 89 10.65 14.02 -8.75
CA ARG A 89 9.56 14.21 -9.71
C ARG A 89 8.72 15.41 -9.33
N SER A 90 8.23 16.14 -10.33
CA SER A 90 7.29 17.24 -10.10
C SER A 90 5.94 16.70 -9.62
N HIS A 91 5.32 17.37 -8.67
CA HIS A 91 3.96 17.12 -8.19
C HIS A 91 3.29 18.45 -7.87
N ASP A 92 1.97 18.47 -7.99
CA ASP A 92 1.14 19.57 -7.54
C ASP A 92 0.77 19.34 -6.07
N HIS A 93 0.43 20.41 -5.37
CA HIS A 93 0.05 20.42 -3.96
C HIS A 93 1.13 19.87 -3.03
N PHE A 94 1.20 20.44 -1.85
CA PHE A 94 2.13 20.03 -0.79
C PHE A 94 1.36 19.61 0.45
N ILE A 95 1.62 18.40 0.94
CA ILE A 95 1.03 17.84 2.15
C ILE A 95 2.10 17.86 3.23
N GLY A 96 1.97 18.81 4.19
CA GLY A 96 3.03 19.14 5.14
C GLY A 96 3.47 17.98 6.05
N PHE A 97 2.51 17.15 6.50
CA PHE A 97 2.84 16.06 7.42
C PHE A 97 3.61 14.89 6.79
N LEU A 98 3.64 14.76 5.45
CA LEU A 98 4.35 13.67 4.78
C LEU A 98 5.86 13.68 5.06
N GLU A 99 6.46 14.86 5.16
CA GLU A 99 7.88 14.98 5.46
C GLU A 99 8.20 14.44 6.87
N SER A 100 7.36 14.77 7.87
CA SER A 100 7.54 14.27 9.24
C SER A 100 7.29 12.77 9.35
N ARG A 101 6.30 12.23 8.64
CA ARG A 101 6.06 10.78 8.58
C ARG A 101 7.23 10.01 7.97
N VAL A 102 7.86 10.57 6.92
CA VAL A 102 9.05 9.95 6.33
C VAL A 102 10.24 10.02 7.29
N GLN A 103 10.44 11.14 8.01
CA GLN A 103 11.48 11.22 9.04
C GLN A 103 11.26 10.20 10.14
N GLU A 104 10.03 10.05 10.64
CA GLU A 104 9.63 9.04 11.61
C GLU A 104 9.98 7.63 11.11
N ALA A 105 9.58 7.30 9.87
CA ALA A 105 9.87 6.02 9.26
C ALA A 105 11.38 5.72 9.20
N PHE A 106 12.19 6.70 8.83
CA PHE A 106 13.65 6.55 8.75
C PHE A 106 14.34 6.56 10.12
N SER A 107 13.64 6.86 11.21
CA SER A 107 14.11 6.72 12.58
C SER A 107 13.87 5.32 13.14
N ALA A 108 13.10 4.48 12.45
CA ALA A 108 12.89 3.09 12.86
C ALA A 108 14.18 2.27 12.66
N GLU A 109 14.48 1.40 13.63
CA GLU A 109 15.66 0.51 13.58
C GLU A 109 15.43 -0.67 12.62
N ASP A 110 14.17 -1.13 12.51
CA ASP A 110 13.78 -2.25 11.66
C ASP A 110 13.27 -1.75 10.29
N PRO A 111 13.84 -2.25 9.18
CA PRO A 111 13.33 -1.94 7.84
C PRO A 111 11.86 -2.32 7.62
N ALA A 112 11.35 -3.33 8.30
CA ALA A 112 9.93 -3.70 8.20
C ALA A 112 9.05 -2.63 8.86
N GLU A 113 9.47 -2.09 10.00
CA GLU A 113 8.77 -0.99 10.67
C GLU A 113 8.80 0.30 9.84
N LEU A 114 9.93 0.61 9.19
CA LEU A 114 10.02 1.72 8.24
C LEU A 114 8.94 1.61 7.16
N GLU A 115 8.85 0.44 6.50
CA GLU A 115 7.84 0.22 5.46
C GLU A 115 6.41 0.25 6.02
N ARG A 116 6.21 -0.21 7.26
CA ARG A 116 4.92 -0.17 7.95
C ARG A 116 4.44 1.26 8.17
N ILE A 117 5.29 2.16 8.66
CA ILE A 117 4.96 3.57 8.85
C ILE A 117 4.60 4.23 7.51
N LEU A 118 5.35 3.94 6.44
CA LEU A 118 5.06 4.46 5.11
C LEU A 118 3.72 3.94 4.56
N ASP A 119 3.39 2.68 4.78
CA ASP A 119 2.13 2.11 4.31
C ASP A 119 0.94 2.54 5.18
N GLN A 120 1.13 2.72 6.48
CA GLN A 120 0.14 3.34 7.34
C GLN A 120 -0.18 4.77 6.88
N THR A 121 0.84 5.54 6.52
CA THR A 121 0.66 6.88 5.95
C THR A 121 -0.15 6.86 4.65
N ARG A 122 0.11 5.89 3.76
CA ARG A 122 -0.68 5.69 2.53
C ARG A 122 -2.13 5.32 2.83
N TRP A 123 -2.34 4.50 3.83
CA TRP A 123 -3.67 4.09 4.27
C TRP A 123 -4.51 5.27 4.74
N GLU A 124 -3.95 6.08 5.63
CA GLU A 124 -4.56 7.31 6.15
C GLU A 124 -4.87 8.30 5.03
N LEU A 125 -3.94 8.53 4.11
CA LEU A 125 -4.17 9.39 2.93
C LEU A 125 -5.32 8.89 2.05
N ALA A 126 -5.42 7.57 1.84
CA ALA A 126 -6.50 7.01 1.04
C ALA A 126 -7.86 7.25 1.69
N GLU A 127 -7.96 7.17 3.01
CA GLU A 127 -9.17 7.49 3.77
C GLU A 127 -9.51 8.99 3.69
N ASP A 128 -8.54 9.85 3.94
CA ASP A 128 -8.74 11.31 3.88
C ASP A 128 -9.21 11.79 2.49
N PHE A 129 -8.74 11.12 1.43
CA PHE A 129 -9.07 11.51 0.07
C PHE A 129 -10.45 11.08 -0.40
N ILE A 130 -11.17 10.24 0.35
CA ILE A 130 -12.58 9.95 0.11
C ILE A 130 -13.41 11.24 0.22
N GLY A 131 -13.12 12.06 1.23
CA GLY A 131 -13.87 13.28 1.51
C GLY A 131 -15.37 12.99 1.72
N GLU A 132 -16.21 13.77 1.04
CA GLU A 132 -17.68 13.61 1.12
C GLU A 132 -18.23 12.48 0.22
N ASP A 133 -17.40 11.91 -0.69
CA ASP A 133 -17.83 10.90 -1.67
C ASP A 133 -17.85 9.48 -1.08
N THR A 134 -18.52 9.31 0.05
CA THR A 134 -18.55 8.06 0.82
C THR A 134 -19.21 6.88 0.08
N TYR A 135 -20.04 7.14 -0.93
CA TYR A 135 -20.72 6.12 -1.75
C TYR A 135 -20.42 6.25 -3.24
N GLY A 136 -19.40 6.99 -3.60
CA GLY A 136 -18.96 7.17 -4.96
C GLY A 136 -17.66 6.41 -5.28
N PHE A 137 -17.06 6.80 -6.41
CA PHE A 137 -15.85 6.16 -6.88
C PHE A 137 -14.64 6.38 -5.96
N ALA A 138 -14.56 7.51 -5.24
CA ALA A 138 -13.47 7.78 -4.30
C ALA A 138 -13.36 6.70 -3.22
N LYS A 139 -14.49 6.19 -2.71
CA LYS A 139 -14.50 5.09 -1.73
C LYS A 139 -13.96 3.79 -2.32
N LEU A 140 -14.33 3.45 -3.56
CA LEU A 140 -13.79 2.26 -4.26
C LEU A 140 -12.29 2.40 -4.54
N ALA A 141 -11.85 3.60 -4.91
CA ALA A 141 -10.44 3.92 -5.16
C ALA A 141 -9.60 3.81 -3.88
N ALA A 142 -10.08 4.33 -2.75
CA ALA A 142 -9.44 4.18 -1.44
C ALA A 142 -9.35 2.70 -1.05
N TYR A 143 -10.44 1.96 -1.21
CA TYR A 143 -10.46 0.52 -0.93
C TYR A 143 -9.45 -0.26 -1.80
N ALA A 144 -9.30 0.11 -3.08
CA ALA A 144 -8.29 -0.50 -3.96
C ALA A 144 -6.86 -0.29 -3.42
N VAL A 145 -6.54 0.92 -2.96
CA VAL A 145 -5.24 1.22 -2.35
C VAL A 145 -5.01 0.39 -1.09
N GLN A 146 -6.00 0.36 -0.19
CA GLN A 146 -5.94 -0.40 1.07
C GLN A 146 -5.81 -1.90 0.81
N LEU A 147 -6.57 -2.45 -0.12
CA LEU A 147 -6.50 -3.86 -0.51
C LEU A 147 -5.13 -4.24 -1.07
N ARG A 148 -4.55 -3.39 -1.91
CA ARG A 148 -3.18 -3.59 -2.43
C ARG A 148 -2.15 -3.63 -1.31
N ILE A 149 -2.21 -2.68 -0.37
CA ILE A 149 -1.29 -2.61 0.77
C ILE A 149 -1.44 -3.86 1.64
N ALA A 150 -2.67 -4.20 2.03
CA ALA A 150 -2.94 -5.38 2.86
C ALA A 150 -2.54 -6.69 2.15
N THR A 151 -2.73 -6.80 0.83
CA THR A 151 -2.26 -7.96 0.04
C THR A 151 -0.75 -8.10 0.10
N ARG A 152 0.01 -7.00 0.03
CA ARG A 152 1.47 -6.99 0.15
C ARG A 152 1.90 -7.52 1.52
N TRP A 153 1.32 -7.03 2.61
CA TRP A 153 1.65 -7.45 3.97
C TRP A 153 1.24 -8.89 4.25
N ASN A 154 0.06 -9.31 3.82
CA ASN A 154 -0.38 -10.68 3.96
C ASN A 154 0.58 -11.68 3.28
N ARG A 155 1.08 -11.35 2.08
CA ARG A 155 2.09 -12.18 1.40
C ARG A 155 3.41 -12.24 2.16
N MET A 156 3.91 -11.10 2.66
CA MET A 156 5.17 -11.04 3.42
C MET A 156 5.07 -11.86 4.72
N ASN A 157 3.95 -11.76 5.44
CA ASN A 157 3.71 -12.50 6.66
C ASN A 157 3.65 -14.02 6.41
N ASN A 158 2.99 -14.44 5.32
CA ASN A 158 2.89 -15.85 4.94
C ASN A 158 4.27 -16.43 4.52
N GLU A 159 5.07 -15.69 3.78
CA GLU A 159 6.44 -16.09 3.40
C GLU A 159 7.33 -16.21 4.64
N THR A 160 7.28 -15.26 5.55
CA THR A 160 8.04 -15.30 6.81
C THR A 160 7.60 -16.47 7.69
N GLY A 161 6.29 -16.70 7.81
CA GLY A 161 5.73 -17.84 8.55
C GLY A 161 6.21 -19.18 7.99
N ARG A 162 6.22 -19.34 6.67
CA ARG A 162 6.73 -20.55 6.01
C ARG A 162 8.22 -20.75 6.24
N MET A 163 9.03 -19.73 6.10
CA MET A 163 10.48 -19.81 6.35
C MET A 163 10.79 -20.17 7.82
N ASN A 164 10.04 -19.62 8.78
CA ASN A 164 10.21 -19.96 10.18
C ASN A 164 9.83 -21.41 10.47
N LEU A 165 8.76 -21.91 9.86
CA LEU A 165 8.35 -23.31 9.97
C LEU A 165 9.41 -24.26 9.39
N GLU A 166 9.93 -23.99 8.21
CA GLU A 166 11.00 -24.77 7.57
C GLU A 166 12.26 -24.81 8.44
N LYS A 167 12.68 -23.69 9.02
CA LYS A 167 13.81 -23.65 9.97
C LYS A 167 13.57 -24.50 11.21
N THR A 168 12.39 -24.43 11.79
CA THR A 168 12.02 -25.21 12.99
C THR A 168 12.03 -26.71 12.69
N ILE A 169 11.52 -27.14 11.53
CA ILE A 169 11.54 -28.54 11.10
C ILE A 169 12.99 -29.03 10.95
N THR A 170 13.84 -28.23 10.28
CA THR A 170 15.25 -28.58 10.07
C THR A 170 16.00 -28.74 11.39
N GLN A 171 15.82 -27.80 12.32
CA GLN A 171 16.44 -27.85 13.65
C GLN A 171 15.99 -29.06 14.47
N ASN A 172 14.70 -29.40 14.42
CA ASN A 172 14.17 -30.56 15.14
C ASN A 172 14.72 -31.89 14.56
N THR A 173 14.81 -32.00 13.22
CA THR A 173 15.36 -33.19 12.57
C THR A 173 16.85 -33.35 12.86
N GLU A 174 17.62 -32.27 12.92
CA GLU A 174 19.04 -32.31 13.30
C GLU A 174 19.24 -32.69 14.77
N SER A 175 18.37 -32.20 15.67
CA SER A 175 18.39 -32.52 17.09
C SER A 175 18.05 -33.97 17.35
N GLU A 176 17.07 -34.53 16.64
CA GLU A 176 16.70 -35.96 16.74
C GLU A 176 17.83 -36.85 16.18
N ALA A 177 18.48 -36.49 15.09
CA ALA A 177 19.61 -37.23 14.55
C ALA A 177 20.83 -37.22 15.49
N ALA A 178 21.07 -36.12 16.21
CA ALA A 178 22.15 -36.00 17.20
C ALA A 178 21.86 -36.78 18.49
N ALA A 179 20.59 -37.02 18.84
CA ALA A 179 20.20 -37.77 20.04
C ALA A 179 20.24 -39.31 19.86
N VAL A 180 20.34 -39.77 18.60
CA VAL A 180 20.39 -41.23 18.25
C VAL A 180 21.83 -41.70 17.96
N SER A 181 22.82 -40.81 17.98
CA SER A 181 24.26 -41.09 17.80
C SER A 181 24.98 -41.19 19.14
#